data_c5a2cbd99055cc261d12cb832a79a0a9
#
_entry.id   c5a2cbd99055cc261d12cb832a79a0a9
#
_cell.length_a   1.000
_cell.length_b   1.000
_cell.length_c   1.000
_cell.angle_alpha   90.00
_cell.angle_beta   90.00
_cell.angle_gamma   90.00
#
_symmetry.space_group_name_H-M   'P 1'
#
loop_
_entity.id
_entity.type
_entity.pdbx_description
1 polymer ?
#
loop_
_entity_poly.entity_id
_entity_poly.type
_entity_poly.pdbx_seq_one_letter_code
_entity_poly.pdbx_strand_id
1 'polypeptide(L)'
;MKRYINILMVALATMMTSCLTEDPRDQLYEEDIYNNANNIYINAVAVLYNYIGGSADSEGLQGTCRGIYDYNTLTTDEAMIPIRGGDWYDGGLWTNMYQHKWSPNDLPLYNTWKYLYKVVVLSNKSLHIIDKYSHNLSEEQRVAYEAEVRALRALFYYYIMDMYGSCLLYTSPSPRDKRQSR
;
A
#
# COMPACT_ATOMS: atom_id res chain seq x y z
N MET A 1 16.05 -54.42 -26.97
CA MET A 1 15.32 -53.75 -25.87
C MET A 1 16.01 -52.44 -25.40
N LYS A 2 17.28 -52.45 -24.99
CA LYS A 2 17.96 -51.20 -24.51
C LYS A 2 17.95 -50.02 -25.50
N ARG A 3 18.11 -50.26 -26.81
CA ARG A 3 18.08 -49.19 -27.83
C ARG A 3 16.70 -48.48 -27.92
N TYR A 4 15.61 -49.21 -27.80
CA TYR A 4 14.24 -48.59 -27.84
C TYR A 4 13.92 -47.84 -26.59
N ILE A 5 14.45 -48.25 -25.43
CA ILE A 5 14.28 -47.52 -24.17
C ILE A 5 15.02 -46.18 -24.23
N ASN A 6 16.22 -46.13 -24.79
CA ASN A 6 16.95 -44.87 -24.95
C ASN A 6 16.26 -43.89 -25.92
N ILE A 7 15.69 -44.40 -27.03
CA ILE A 7 14.94 -43.59 -27.98
C ILE A 7 13.66 -43.05 -27.33
N LEU A 8 12.97 -43.86 -26.52
CA LEU A 8 11.77 -43.44 -25.81
C LEU A 8 12.10 -42.37 -24.74
N MET A 9 13.22 -42.50 -24.02
CA MET A 9 13.66 -41.49 -23.04
C MET A 9 14.05 -40.17 -23.70
N VAL A 10 14.70 -40.17 -24.85
CA VAL A 10 15.02 -38.95 -25.59
C VAL A 10 13.77 -38.28 -26.13
N ALA A 11 12.82 -39.06 -26.67
CA ALA A 11 11.54 -38.53 -27.12
C ALA A 11 10.69 -37.92 -25.96
N LEU A 12 10.73 -38.53 -24.78
CA LEU A 12 10.04 -38.01 -23.60
C LEU A 12 10.69 -36.72 -23.08
N ALA A 13 12.05 -36.66 -23.12
CA ALA A 13 12.80 -35.45 -22.72
C ALA A 13 12.53 -34.24 -23.65
N THR A 14 12.37 -34.48 -24.96
CA THR A 14 12.04 -33.41 -25.92
C THR A 14 10.60 -32.91 -25.81
N MET A 15 9.67 -33.71 -25.28
CA MET A 15 8.29 -33.26 -25.03
C MET A 15 8.18 -32.37 -23.80
N MET A 16 9.14 -32.42 -22.86
CA MET A 16 9.12 -31.60 -21.65
C MET A 16 9.63 -30.16 -21.86
N THR A 17 10.26 -29.85 -22.99
CA THR A 17 10.80 -28.51 -23.27
C THR A 17 9.81 -27.57 -23.97
N SER A 18 8.62 -28.04 -24.32
CA SER A 18 7.65 -27.31 -25.16
C SER A 18 6.80 -26.25 -24.42
N CYS A 19 6.88 -26.16 -23.09
CA CYS A 19 5.97 -25.28 -22.33
C CYS A 19 6.65 -24.10 -21.62
N LEU A 20 7.90 -23.76 -21.93
CA LEU A 20 8.68 -22.77 -21.16
C LEU A 20 8.77 -21.38 -21.80
N THR A 21 8.23 -21.18 -23.00
CA THR A 21 8.15 -19.86 -23.64
C THR A 21 6.71 -19.61 -24.06
N GLU A 22 5.88 -19.19 -23.09
CA GLU A 22 4.65 -18.51 -23.43
C GLU A 22 5.01 -17.06 -23.81
N ASP A 23 4.77 -16.73 -25.07
CA ASP A 23 4.77 -15.37 -25.57
C ASP A 23 3.31 -14.86 -25.49
N PRO A 24 2.91 -14.25 -24.36
CA PRO A 24 1.51 -13.85 -24.17
C PRO A 24 1.18 -12.68 -25.10
N ARG A 25 0.39 -12.91 -26.10
CA ARG A 25 -0.03 -11.88 -27.08
C ARG A 25 -0.95 -10.82 -26.49
N ASP A 26 -1.53 -11.07 -25.33
CA ASP A 26 -2.54 -10.24 -24.68
C ASP A 26 -2.05 -9.59 -23.38
N GLN A 27 -0.77 -9.68 -23.04
CA GLN A 27 -0.20 -9.06 -21.84
C GLN A 27 0.83 -8.00 -22.23
N LEU A 28 0.74 -6.84 -21.55
CA LEU A 28 1.78 -5.82 -21.63
C LEU A 28 2.97 -6.27 -20.78
N TYR A 29 4.16 -6.28 -21.37
CA TYR A 29 5.38 -6.50 -20.63
C TYR A 29 5.67 -5.30 -19.73
N GLU A 30 6.23 -5.54 -18.56
CA GLU A 30 6.58 -4.49 -17.61
C GLU A 30 7.51 -3.44 -18.23
N GLU A 31 8.43 -3.88 -19.10
CA GLU A 31 9.34 -3.01 -19.85
C GLU A 31 8.62 -2.06 -20.81
N ASP A 32 7.52 -2.49 -21.42
CA ASP A 32 6.72 -1.63 -22.30
C ASP A 32 5.96 -0.56 -21.51
N ILE A 33 5.56 -0.87 -20.29
CA ILE A 33 4.87 0.07 -19.39
C ILE A 33 5.82 1.18 -18.93
N TYR A 34 7.06 0.83 -18.60
CA TYR A 34 8.03 1.77 -18.01
C TYR A 34 9.08 2.27 -19.02
N ASN A 35 8.75 2.32 -20.31
CA ASN A 35 9.66 2.64 -21.40
C ASN A 35 10.02 4.14 -21.53
N ASN A 36 9.36 5.03 -20.80
CA ASN A 36 9.62 6.46 -20.82
C ASN A 36 9.28 7.14 -19.48
N ALA A 37 9.80 8.33 -19.25
CA ALA A 37 9.66 9.09 -18.01
C ALA A 37 8.20 9.38 -17.64
N ASN A 38 7.33 9.69 -18.61
CA ASN A 38 5.93 10.01 -18.33
C ASN A 38 5.18 8.76 -17.82
N ASN A 39 5.41 7.62 -18.43
CA ASN A 39 4.79 6.36 -18.00
C ASN A 39 5.29 5.94 -16.62
N ILE A 40 6.57 6.14 -16.32
CA ILE A 40 7.13 5.91 -14.97
C ILE A 40 6.45 6.84 -13.98
N TYR A 41 6.31 8.14 -14.28
CA TYR A 41 5.63 9.08 -13.41
C TYR A 41 4.19 8.67 -13.12
N ILE A 42 3.41 8.39 -14.14
CA ILE A 42 1.99 8.04 -14.00
C ILE A 42 1.82 6.78 -13.14
N ASN A 43 2.61 5.75 -13.39
CA ASN A 43 2.43 4.45 -12.76
C ASN A 43 3.15 4.29 -11.42
N ALA A 44 4.20 5.06 -11.16
CA ALA A 44 4.95 4.97 -9.90
C ALA A 44 4.70 6.15 -8.96
N VAL A 45 4.42 7.35 -9.45
CA VAL A 45 4.26 8.56 -8.62
C VAL A 45 2.80 8.98 -8.53
N ALA A 46 2.15 9.24 -9.67
CA ALA A 46 0.78 9.76 -9.71
C ALA A 46 -0.24 8.83 -9.07
N VAL A 47 -0.04 7.51 -9.14
CA VAL A 47 -0.88 6.53 -8.47
C VAL A 47 -0.94 6.74 -6.95
N LEU A 48 0.14 7.21 -6.32
CA LEU A 48 0.16 7.47 -4.89
C LEU A 48 -0.68 8.70 -4.52
N TYR A 49 -0.67 9.74 -5.37
CA TYR A 49 -1.55 10.90 -5.20
C TYR A 49 -3.03 10.54 -5.29
N ASN A 50 -3.38 9.58 -6.14
CA ASN A 50 -4.75 9.09 -6.22
C ASN A 50 -5.25 8.53 -4.88
N TYR A 51 -4.37 7.88 -4.11
CA TYR A 51 -4.72 7.38 -2.77
C TYR A 51 -4.91 8.48 -1.73
N ILE A 52 -4.37 9.69 -1.91
CA ILE A 52 -4.63 10.83 -1.03
C ILE A 52 -6.09 11.29 -1.15
N GLY A 53 -6.59 11.38 -2.38
CA GLY A 53 -7.97 11.79 -2.68
C GLY A 53 -9.01 10.70 -2.48
N GLY A 54 -8.58 9.47 -2.27
CA GLY A 54 -9.45 8.30 -2.24
C GLY A 54 -9.59 7.64 -3.60
N SER A 55 -9.82 6.34 -3.59
CA SER A 55 -10.06 5.50 -4.76
C SER A 55 -11.25 4.58 -4.48
N ALA A 56 -11.66 3.75 -5.44
CA ALA A 56 -12.81 2.85 -5.28
C ALA A 56 -12.73 1.92 -4.06
N ASP A 57 -11.53 1.64 -3.57
CA ASP A 57 -11.26 0.77 -2.42
C ASP A 57 -10.73 1.52 -1.18
N SER A 58 -10.72 2.86 -1.21
CA SER A 58 -10.23 3.68 -0.11
C SER A 58 -10.87 5.08 -0.11
N GLU A 59 -11.14 5.59 1.06
CA GLU A 59 -11.79 6.88 1.25
C GLU A 59 -10.81 8.06 1.23
N GLY A 60 -9.52 7.79 1.09
CA GLY A 60 -8.47 8.80 1.12
C GLY A 60 -8.18 9.36 2.51
N LEU A 61 -7.27 10.33 2.58
CA LEU A 61 -6.88 10.98 3.84
C LEU A 61 -7.96 11.93 4.36
N GLN A 62 -8.81 12.44 3.50
CA GLN A 62 -9.91 13.36 3.84
C GLN A 62 -11.28 12.71 3.67
N GLY A 63 -11.33 11.40 3.56
CA GLY A 63 -12.58 10.66 3.44
C GLY A 63 -13.46 10.83 4.67
N THR A 64 -14.74 11.13 4.42
CA THR A 64 -15.75 11.42 5.45
C THR A 64 -16.59 10.20 5.81
N CYS A 65 -16.22 9.01 5.35
CA CYS A 65 -17.01 7.81 5.56
C CYS A 65 -16.18 6.76 6.29
N ARG A 66 -16.10 6.85 7.60
CA ARG A 66 -15.40 5.91 8.50
C ARG A 66 -13.87 5.88 8.29
N GLY A 67 -13.31 7.03 7.87
CA GLY A 67 -11.88 7.21 7.62
C GLY A 67 -11.18 8.09 8.65
N ILE A 68 -9.99 8.53 8.28
CA ILE A 68 -9.11 9.35 9.15
C ILE A 68 -9.79 10.64 9.60
N TYR A 69 -10.51 11.31 8.69
CA TYR A 69 -11.21 12.56 8.99
C TYR A 69 -12.25 12.36 10.09
N ASP A 70 -13.06 11.30 9.99
CA ASP A 70 -14.10 11.03 10.98
C ASP A 70 -13.50 10.71 12.35
N TYR A 71 -12.42 9.92 12.40
CA TYR A 71 -11.74 9.64 13.66
C TYR A 71 -11.20 10.91 14.30
N ASN A 72 -10.52 11.76 13.52
CA ASN A 72 -9.96 13.01 14.05
C ASN A 72 -11.02 14.02 14.49
N THR A 73 -12.21 14.00 13.87
CA THR A 73 -13.29 14.96 14.18
C THR A 73 -14.21 14.44 15.27
N LEU A 74 -14.66 13.18 15.16
CA LEU A 74 -15.71 12.65 16.05
C LEU A 74 -15.19 12.12 17.39
N THR A 75 -13.88 11.98 17.53
CA THR A 75 -13.26 11.67 18.82
C THR A 75 -12.92 12.91 19.64
N THR A 76 -13.23 14.10 19.11
CA THR A 76 -13.07 15.37 19.80
C THR A 76 -14.42 15.90 20.30
N ASP A 77 -14.41 17.07 20.89
CA ASP A 77 -15.61 17.81 21.30
C ASP A 77 -16.18 18.73 20.20
N GLU A 78 -15.57 18.71 19.00
CA GLU A 78 -15.96 19.57 17.87
C GLU A 78 -17.27 19.12 17.22
N ALA A 79 -17.49 17.82 17.11
CA ALA A 79 -18.64 17.27 16.41
C ALA A 79 -19.09 15.92 16.96
N MET A 80 -20.39 15.67 16.87
CA MET A 80 -20.99 14.36 17.11
C MET A 80 -22.05 14.04 16.06
N ILE A 81 -22.21 12.78 15.74
CA ILE A 81 -23.30 12.30 14.89
C ILE A 81 -24.38 11.70 15.80
N PRO A 82 -25.52 12.41 15.97
CA PRO A 82 -26.60 11.93 16.81
C PRO A 82 -27.40 10.83 16.11
N ILE A 83 -27.91 9.88 16.87
CA ILE A 83 -28.86 8.89 16.38
C ILE A 83 -30.18 9.58 16.11
N ARG A 84 -30.70 9.48 14.87
CA ARG A 84 -31.98 10.03 14.46
C ARG A 84 -32.91 8.91 13.99
N GLY A 85 -33.74 8.43 14.88
CA GLY A 85 -34.60 7.28 14.58
C GLY A 85 -33.77 6.02 14.31
N GLY A 86 -33.90 5.44 13.13
CA GLY A 86 -33.07 4.31 12.69
C GLY A 86 -31.81 4.73 11.91
N ASP A 87 -31.71 6.01 11.52
CA ASP A 87 -30.61 6.52 10.71
C ASP A 87 -29.37 6.84 11.56
N TRP A 88 -28.22 6.65 10.97
CA TRP A 88 -26.91 6.94 11.58
C TRP A 88 -26.60 6.16 12.84
N TYR A 89 -27.30 5.04 13.08
CA TYR A 89 -26.98 4.17 14.20
C TYR A 89 -25.67 3.38 13.95
N ASP A 90 -25.54 2.81 12.76
CA ASP A 90 -24.36 2.05 12.31
C ASP A 90 -23.76 1.13 13.39
N GLY A 91 -24.63 0.39 14.12
CA GLY A 91 -24.19 -0.45 15.24
C GLY A 91 -23.63 0.31 16.44
N GLY A 92 -23.89 1.62 16.54
CA GLY A 92 -23.36 2.49 17.58
C GLY A 92 -21.98 3.05 17.29
N LEU A 93 -21.45 2.87 16.08
CA LEU A 93 -20.11 3.28 15.67
C LEU A 93 -19.82 4.76 16.03
N TRP A 94 -20.67 5.67 15.56
CA TRP A 94 -20.49 7.11 15.75
C TRP A 94 -20.55 7.53 17.22
N THR A 95 -21.50 6.95 17.96
CA THR A 95 -21.61 7.18 19.40
C THR A 95 -20.42 6.63 20.15
N ASN A 96 -19.90 5.47 19.76
CA ASN A 96 -18.73 4.88 20.37
C ASN A 96 -17.47 5.73 20.08
N MET A 97 -17.33 6.29 18.89
CA MET A 97 -16.26 7.24 18.58
C MET A 97 -16.30 8.44 19.52
N TYR A 98 -17.42 9.11 19.61
CA TYR A 98 -17.60 10.26 20.50
C TYR A 98 -17.37 9.93 21.99
N GLN A 99 -17.77 8.74 22.43
CA GLN A 99 -17.57 8.27 23.81
C GLN A 99 -16.21 7.63 24.07
N HIS A 100 -15.31 7.61 23.11
CA HIS A 100 -14.00 6.95 23.17
C HIS A 100 -14.08 5.46 23.53
N LYS A 101 -15.08 4.75 22.97
CA LYS A 101 -15.36 3.33 23.23
C LYS A 101 -15.03 2.43 22.05
N TRP A 102 -14.03 2.78 21.25
CA TRP A 102 -13.56 1.91 20.18
C TRP A 102 -12.70 0.76 20.70
N SER A 103 -12.58 -0.26 19.88
CA SER A 103 -11.75 -1.42 20.13
C SER A 103 -10.83 -1.73 18.95
N PRO A 104 -9.75 -2.50 19.14
CA PRO A 104 -8.90 -2.94 18.03
C PRO A 104 -9.63 -3.78 16.96
N ASN A 105 -10.81 -4.31 17.30
CA ASN A 105 -11.61 -5.15 16.40
C ASN A 105 -12.61 -4.33 15.55
N ASP A 106 -12.66 -3.03 15.74
CA ASP A 106 -13.57 -2.17 14.98
C ASP A 106 -13.13 -2.12 13.52
N LEU A 107 -14.04 -2.55 12.64
CA LEU A 107 -13.77 -2.68 11.21
C LEU A 107 -13.24 -1.39 10.56
N PRO A 108 -13.76 -0.18 10.86
CA PRO A 108 -13.23 1.06 10.31
C PRO A 108 -11.77 1.33 10.72
N LEU A 109 -11.39 1.06 11.97
CA LEU A 109 -9.99 1.19 12.42
C LEU A 109 -9.06 0.24 11.67
N TYR A 110 -9.49 -1.02 11.52
CA TYR A 110 -8.74 -2.00 10.75
C TYR A 110 -8.60 -1.63 9.27
N ASN A 111 -9.66 -1.13 8.65
CA ASN A 111 -9.63 -0.69 7.25
C ASN A 111 -8.72 0.52 7.06
N THR A 112 -8.75 1.49 7.98
CA THR A 112 -7.84 2.65 7.96
C THR A 112 -6.38 2.21 8.08
N TRP A 113 -6.07 1.28 8.98
CA TRP A 113 -4.76 0.67 9.09
C TRP A 113 -4.30 0.04 7.76
N LYS A 114 -5.13 -0.81 7.17
CA LYS A 114 -4.84 -1.45 5.88
C LYS A 114 -4.58 -0.43 4.78
N TYR A 115 -5.41 0.60 4.71
CA TYR A 115 -5.28 1.68 3.73
C TYR A 115 -3.93 2.39 3.86
N LEU A 116 -3.58 2.84 5.06
CA LEU A 116 -2.34 3.57 5.29
C LEU A 116 -1.11 2.71 4.94
N TYR A 117 -1.08 1.47 5.38
CA TYR A 117 0.02 0.55 5.07
C TYR A 117 0.07 0.14 3.59
N LYS A 118 -1.07 0.05 2.92
CA LYS A 118 -1.12 -0.19 1.47
C LYS A 118 -0.31 0.86 0.72
N VAL A 119 -0.49 2.14 1.07
CA VAL A 119 0.24 3.23 0.40
C VAL A 119 1.73 3.22 0.73
N VAL A 120 2.11 2.89 1.96
CA VAL A 120 3.52 2.69 2.33
C VAL A 120 4.17 1.59 1.49
N VAL A 121 3.48 0.45 1.32
CA VAL A 121 3.97 -0.67 0.49
C VAL A 121 4.06 -0.26 -0.98
N LEU A 122 3.05 0.43 -1.51
CA LEU A 122 3.07 0.96 -2.87
C LEU A 122 4.20 1.96 -3.08
N SER A 123 4.47 2.84 -2.10
CA SER A 123 5.60 3.77 -2.15
C SER A 123 6.95 3.05 -2.23
N ASN A 124 7.12 1.95 -1.50
CA ASN A 124 8.32 1.13 -1.60
C ASN A 124 8.46 0.48 -3.00
N LYS A 125 7.34 -0.02 -3.55
CA LYS A 125 7.31 -0.53 -4.93
C LYS A 125 7.65 0.56 -5.94
N SER A 126 7.11 1.77 -5.77
CA SER A 126 7.38 2.92 -6.64
C SER A 126 8.87 3.29 -6.66
N LEU A 127 9.50 3.34 -5.49
CA LEU A 127 10.96 3.59 -5.41
C LEU A 127 11.77 2.51 -6.13
N HIS A 128 11.37 1.26 -6.01
CA HIS A 128 12.02 0.16 -6.72
C HIS A 128 11.83 0.27 -8.24
N ILE A 129 10.65 0.68 -8.73
CA ILE A 129 10.40 0.90 -10.16
C ILE A 129 11.24 2.05 -10.70
N ILE A 130 11.32 3.17 -9.98
CA ILE A 130 12.13 4.33 -10.37
C ILE A 130 13.61 3.95 -10.47
N ASP A 131 14.11 3.17 -9.53
CA ASP A 131 15.49 2.68 -9.55
C ASP A 131 15.74 1.69 -10.71
N LYS A 132 14.88 0.68 -10.87
CA LYS A 132 14.97 -0.35 -11.91
C LYS A 132 14.97 0.24 -13.33
N TYR A 133 14.12 1.25 -13.58
CA TYR A 133 13.95 1.89 -14.88
C TYR A 133 14.63 3.26 -14.97
N SER A 134 15.59 3.53 -14.10
CA SER A 134 16.34 4.81 -14.05
C SER A 134 17.02 5.18 -15.37
N HIS A 135 17.37 4.20 -16.21
CA HIS A 135 17.95 4.44 -17.54
C HIS A 135 17.00 5.15 -18.53
N ASN A 136 15.69 5.19 -18.25
CA ASN A 136 14.66 5.91 -19.01
C ASN A 136 14.36 7.31 -18.43
N LEU A 137 15.10 7.75 -17.39
CA LEU A 137 14.94 9.01 -16.70
C LEU A 137 16.20 9.89 -16.83
N SER A 138 16.05 11.21 -16.89
CA SER A 138 17.16 12.10 -16.56
C SER A 138 17.45 12.05 -15.06
N GLU A 139 18.66 12.45 -14.66
CA GLU A 139 19.02 12.50 -13.23
C GLU A 139 18.09 13.44 -12.44
N GLU A 140 17.70 14.57 -13.02
CA GLU A 140 16.75 15.51 -12.42
C GLU A 140 15.38 14.88 -12.20
N GLN A 141 14.86 14.14 -13.20
CA GLN A 141 13.59 13.45 -13.11
C GLN A 141 13.65 12.35 -12.04
N ARG A 142 14.72 11.57 -12.03
CA ARG A 142 14.90 10.50 -11.03
C ARG A 142 14.87 11.05 -9.61
N VAL A 143 15.66 12.10 -9.34
CA VAL A 143 15.74 12.75 -8.03
C VAL A 143 14.38 13.35 -7.64
N ALA A 144 13.68 14.01 -8.57
CA ALA A 144 12.37 14.60 -8.31
C ALA A 144 11.33 13.52 -7.97
N TYR A 145 11.24 12.46 -8.77
CA TYR A 145 10.27 11.39 -8.55
C TYR A 145 10.52 10.63 -7.24
N GLU A 146 11.79 10.34 -6.93
CA GLU A 146 12.14 9.74 -5.65
C GLU A 146 11.77 10.64 -4.46
N ALA A 147 11.99 11.95 -4.57
CA ALA A 147 11.68 12.92 -3.53
C ALA A 147 10.15 12.96 -3.26
N GLU A 148 9.34 13.02 -4.33
CA GLU A 148 7.88 12.99 -4.22
C GLU A 148 7.40 11.70 -3.55
N VAL A 149 7.86 10.55 -3.99
CA VAL A 149 7.46 9.26 -3.40
C VAL A 149 7.87 9.15 -1.93
N ARG A 150 9.08 9.63 -1.58
CA ARG A 150 9.55 9.65 -0.18
C ARG A 150 8.71 10.60 0.68
N ALA A 151 8.34 11.76 0.15
CA ALA A 151 7.48 12.71 0.85
C ALA A 151 6.08 12.14 1.10
N LEU A 152 5.47 11.51 0.09
CA LEU A 152 4.18 10.84 0.23
C LEU A 152 4.24 9.68 1.24
N ARG A 153 5.26 8.85 1.17
CA ARG A 153 5.47 7.78 2.15
C ARG A 153 5.61 8.32 3.57
N ALA A 154 6.33 9.42 3.76
CA ALA A 154 6.48 10.06 5.07
C ALA A 154 5.14 10.61 5.59
N LEU A 155 4.29 11.18 4.72
CA LEU A 155 2.95 11.64 5.06
C LEU A 155 2.09 10.48 5.60
N PHE A 156 2.11 9.31 4.94
CA PHE A 156 1.34 8.15 5.39
C PHE A 156 1.89 7.57 6.70
N TYR A 157 3.21 7.57 6.90
CA TYR A 157 3.80 7.21 8.20
C TYR A 157 3.42 8.18 9.31
N TYR A 158 3.30 9.48 9.01
CA TYR A 158 2.81 10.45 9.96
C TYR A 158 1.41 10.08 10.48
N TYR A 159 0.46 9.79 9.57
CA TYR A 159 -0.88 9.37 9.98
C TYR A 159 -0.89 8.04 10.74
N ILE A 160 -0.03 7.10 10.36
CA ILE A 160 0.12 5.84 11.11
C ILE A 160 0.57 6.11 12.54
N MET A 161 1.57 6.97 12.73
CA MET A 161 2.06 7.34 14.06
C MET A 161 1.03 8.12 14.87
N ASP A 162 0.32 9.04 14.22
CA ASP A 162 -0.70 9.86 14.85
C ASP A 162 -1.86 9.01 15.38
N MET A 163 -2.40 8.13 14.55
CA MET A 163 -3.57 7.32 14.89
C MET A 163 -3.26 6.08 15.74
N TYR A 164 -2.11 5.43 15.53
CA TYR A 164 -1.81 4.11 16.12
C TYR A 164 -0.58 4.13 17.00
N GLY A 165 0.08 5.27 17.14
CA GLY A 165 1.30 5.42 17.92
C GLY A 165 2.50 4.73 17.29
N SER A 166 3.56 4.55 18.08
CA SER A 166 4.85 4.02 17.62
C SER A 166 4.90 2.48 17.50
N CYS A 167 3.78 1.80 17.49
CA CYS A 167 3.67 0.33 17.62
C CYS A 167 4.51 -0.48 16.62
N LEU A 168 4.78 0.03 15.45
CA LEU A 168 5.59 -0.67 14.42
C LEU A 168 7.03 -0.16 14.27
N LEU A 169 7.35 0.99 14.83
CA LEU A 169 8.73 1.48 14.89
C LEU A 169 9.52 0.86 16.06
N TYR A 170 8.84 0.14 16.95
CA TYR A 170 9.41 -0.50 18.14
C TYR A 170 10.06 -1.85 17.91
N THR A 171 10.14 -2.33 16.68
CA THR A 171 10.82 -3.61 16.38
C THR A 171 12.35 -3.51 16.42
N SER A 172 12.92 -2.31 16.52
CA SER A 172 14.32 -2.13 16.83
C SER A 172 14.43 -1.65 18.29
N PRO A 173 15.11 -2.38 19.18
CA PRO A 173 15.30 -1.92 20.56
C PRO A 173 15.98 -0.55 20.53
N SER A 174 15.30 0.44 21.13
CA SER A 174 15.82 1.79 21.28
C SER A 174 17.17 1.73 22.02
N PRO A 175 18.13 2.60 21.71
CA PRO A 175 19.35 2.73 22.52
C PRO A 175 19.07 2.98 24.02
N ARG A 176 17.87 3.45 24.38
CA ARG A 176 17.42 3.61 25.77
C ARG A 176 17.07 2.28 26.42
N ASP A 177 16.49 1.34 25.68
CA ASP A 177 16.10 0.03 26.24
C ASP A 177 17.32 -0.82 26.60
N LYS A 178 18.44 -0.61 25.91
CA LYS A 178 19.72 -1.26 26.23
C LYS A 178 20.37 -0.74 27.55
N ARG A 179 19.90 0.39 28.06
CA ARG A 179 20.43 0.95 29.36
C ARG A 179 19.65 0.47 30.58
N GLN A 180 18.43 -0.05 30.42
CA GLN A 180 17.61 -0.55 31.53
C GLN A 180 17.83 -2.04 31.84
N SER A 181 18.60 -2.75 31.03
CA SER A 181 18.92 -4.18 31.24
C SER A 181 20.30 -4.43 31.84
N ARG A 182 20.88 -3.45 32.56
CA ARG A 182 22.12 -3.61 33.35
C ARG A 182 21.86 -3.32 34.81
#